data_e1a377a075078af811bdb9c5e7683952
#
_entry.id   e1a377a075078af811bdb9c5e7683952
#
_cell.length_a   1.000
_cell.length_b   1.000
_cell.length_c   1.000
_cell.angle_alpha   90.00
_cell.angle_beta   90.00
_cell.angle_gamma   90.00
#
_symmetry.space_group_name_H-M   'P 1'
#
loop_
_entity.id
_entity.type
_entity.pdbx_description
1 polymer ?
#
loop_
_entity_poly.entity_id
_entity_poly.type
_entity_poly.pdbx_seq_one_letter_code
_entity_poly.pdbx_strand_id
1 'polypeptide(L)'
;RAAADFLATVNLGSKPQWEFPLSPFPRPGGRATRVIYTEYDLPRETIEPHDVILDKDGFAWYSNFGEQNIGKLDPKTGKVTEYQVPEHKPGFPTGFLALRADRDGDLWLGNMYQATIVKFDRKAEKFSYWQLPKEQNIDAAQLNMVSPQSSHVDGKVWAQNNGFAGVHRLDLASGKIETWEPFKTAKEPHNIYDV
;
A
#
# COMPACT_ATOMS: atom_id res chain seq x y z
N ARG A 1 -0.71 30.75 1.82
CA ARG A 1 0.33 31.77 1.63
C ARG A 1 1.22 31.85 2.88
N ALA A 2 0.67 32.04 4.09
CA ALA A 2 1.44 32.12 5.33
C ALA A 2 2.38 30.91 5.58
N ALA A 3 1.93 29.69 5.28
CA ALA A 3 2.77 28.50 5.40
C ALA A 3 3.95 28.50 4.39
N ALA A 4 3.70 28.97 3.15
CA ALA A 4 4.75 29.09 2.15
C ALA A 4 5.76 30.17 2.53
N ASP A 5 5.29 31.31 3.06
CA ASP A 5 6.14 32.39 3.55
C ASP A 5 7.00 31.94 4.74
N PHE A 6 6.43 31.15 5.68
CA PHE A 6 7.17 30.54 6.77
C PHE A 6 8.24 29.55 6.27
N LEU A 7 7.87 28.63 5.38
CA LEU A 7 8.82 27.65 4.82
C LEU A 7 9.97 28.32 4.07
N ALA A 8 9.72 29.45 3.40
CA ALA A 8 10.76 30.21 2.72
C ALA A 8 11.78 30.83 3.70
N THR A 9 11.45 30.99 4.98
CA THR A 9 12.38 31.49 6.00
C THR A 9 13.22 30.39 6.65
N VAL A 10 12.84 29.11 6.44
CA VAL A 10 13.52 27.94 7.02
C VAL A 10 14.51 27.37 6.01
N ASN A 11 15.77 27.68 6.18
CA ASN A 11 16.83 27.06 5.37
C ASN A 11 17.41 25.86 6.11
N LEU A 12 17.04 24.63 5.68
CA LEU A 12 17.58 23.38 6.21
C LEU A 12 18.89 22.96 5.55
N GLY A 13 19.34 23.69 4.52
CA GLY A 13 20.63 23.47 3.88
C GLY A 13 21.78 24.08 4.69
N SER A 14 22.99 23.55 4.51
CA SER A 14 24.22 24.08 5.12
C SER A 14 24.69 25.38 4.48
N LYS A 15 24.08 25.81 3.38
CA LYS A 15 24.46 27.00 2.59
C LYS A 15 23.28 27.91 2.32
N PRO A 16 23.49 29.23 2.23
CA PRO A 16 22.42 30.22 2.05
C PRO A 16 21.82 30.20 0.63
N GLN A 17 22.45 29.52 -0.31
CA GLN A 17 22.00 29.46 -1.70
C GLN A 17 21.94 28.02 -2.19
N TRP A 18 21.01 27.79 -3.13
CA TRP A 18 20.88 26.51 -3.83
C TRP A 18 22.08 26.27 -4.75
N GLU A 19 22.82 25.20 -4.53
CA GLU A 19 24.05 24.89 -5.26
C GLU A 19 23.86 23.91 -6.44
N PHE A 20 22.70 23.26 -6.49
CA PHE A 20 22.43 22.33 -7.58
C PHE A 20 21.76 23.07 -8.74
N PRO A 21 22.42 23.11 -9.92
CA PRO A 21 21.81 23.75 -11.08
C PRO A 21 20.51 23.04 -11.45
N LEU A 22 19.42 23.79 -11.46
CA LEU A 22 18.16 23.30 -11.99
C LEU A 22 18.30 23.12 -13.51
N SER A 23 18.20 21.90 -13.99
CA SER A 23 18.12 21.60 -15.42
C SER A 23 16.66 21.26 -15.75
N PRO A 24 15.84 22.25 -16.14
CA PRO A 24 14.47 21.97 -16.50
C PRO A 24 14.45 21.11 -17.76
N PHE A 25 13.71 20.02 -17.71
CA PHE A 25 13.45 19.22 -18.90
C PHE A 25 12.65 20.06 -19.91
N PRO A 26 12.89 19.88 -21.23
CA PRO A 26 12.08 20.53 -22.24
C PRO A 26 10.61 20.13 -22.05
N ARG A 27 9.72 21.10 -22.18
CA ARG A 27 8.28 20.82 -22.09
C ARG A 27 7.88 19.83 -23.19
N PRO A 28 7.10 18.80 -22.85
CA PRO A 28 6.56 17.90 -23.87
C PRO A 28 5.80 18.71 -24.92
N GLY A 29 5.93 18.33 -26.19
CA GLY A 29 5.23 18.97 -27.31
C GLY A 29 4.64 17.98 -28.28
N GLY A 30 3.80 18.45 -29.20
CA GLY A 30 3.19 17.61 -30.24
C GLY A 30 2.36 16.46 -29.70
N ARG A 31 2.62 15.23 -30.14
CA ARG A 31 1.87 14.04 -29.71
C ARG A 31 2.00 13.73 -28.22
N ALA A 32 3.11 14.08 -27.58
CA ALA A 32 3.35 13.84 -26.16
C ALA A 32 2.45 14.70 -25.25
N THR A 33 1.79 15.72 -25.77
CA THR A 33 0.82 16.54 -25.02
C THR A 33 -0.63 16.16 -25.29
N ARG A 34 -0.88 15.17 -26.14
CA ARG A 34 -2.24 14.68 -26.42
C ARG A 34 -2.58 13.59 -25.43
N VAL A 35 -3.18 13.99 -24.32
CA VAL A 35 -3.63 13.09 -23.25
C VAL A 35 -5.15 13.03 -23.28
N ILE A 36 -5.70 11.82 -23.20
CA ILE A 36 -7.13 11.59 -23.02
C ILE A 36 -7.31 11.12 -21.58
N TYR A 37 -8.17 11.80 -20.85
CA TYR A 37 -8.59 11.39 -19.50
C TYR A 37 -9.96 10.75 -19.59
N THR A 38 -10.13 9.61 -18.93
CA THR A 38 -11.44 9.00 -18.71
C THR A 38 -11.62 8.91 -17.20
N GLU A 39 -12.67 9.54 -16.70
CA GLU A 39 -13.03 9.52 -15.29
C GLU A 39 -14.10 8.48 -15.05
N TYR A 40 -14.02 7.80 -13.92
CA TYR A 40 -14.97 6.78 -13.49
C TYR A 40 -15.44 7.09 -12.08
N ASP A 41 -16.75 7.27 -11.92
CA ASP A 41 -17.36 7.42 -10.61
C ASP A 41 -17.29 6.10 -9.85
N LEU A 42 -16.81 6.15 -8.62
CA LEU A 42 -16.85 5.01 -7.71
C LEU A 42 -18.24 4.93 -7.04
N PRO A 43 -18.64 3.74 -6.54
CA PRO A 43 -20.02 3.52 -6.08
C PRO A 43 -20.51 4.44 -4.96
N ARG A 44 -19.63 5.03 -4.18
CA ARG A 44 -19.97 5.95 -3.07
C ARG A 44 -18.80 6.85 -2.67
N GLU A 45 -19.12 7.97 -2.05
CA GLU A 45 -18.16 9.00 -1.63
C GLU A 45 -17.23 8.57 -0.48
N THR A 46 -17.60 7.52 0.26
CA THR A 46 -16.79 6.98 1.37
C THR A 46 -15.65 6.08 0.90
N ILE A 47 -15.60 5.75 -0.38
CA ILE A 47 -14.49 5.02 -0.97
C ILE A 47 -13.29 5.95 -1.11
N GLU A 48 -12.18 5.57 -0.50
CA GLU A 48 -10.91 6.28 -0.58
C GLU A 48 -9.87 5.39 -1.28
N PRO A 49 -9.83 5.35 -2.63
CA PRO A 49 -8.89 4.51 -3.34
C PRO A 49 -7.46 5.02 -3.09
N HIS A 50 -6.57 4.14 -2.66
CA HIS A 50 -5.19 4.50 -2.36
C HIS A 50 -4.24 4.01 -3.46
N ASP A 51 -4.05 2.70 -3.56
CA ASP A 51 -3.25 2.10 -4.63
C ASP A 51 -4.15 1.58 -5.74
N VAL A 52 -3.64 1.66 -6.98
CA VAL A 52 -4.30 1.08 -8.15
C VAL A 52 -3.30 0.26 -8.96
N ILE A 53 -3.71 -0.92 -9.39
CA ILE A 53 -2.94 -1.75 -10.32
C ILE A 53 -3.82 -2.23 -11.47
N LEU A 54 -3.20 -2.41 -12.63
CA LEU A 54 -3.86 -3.04 -13.77
C LEU A 54 -3.51 -4.52 -13.81
N ASP A 55 -4.52 -5.37 -14.01
CA ASP A 55 -4.26 -6.77 -14.29
C ASP A 55 -4.05 -7.03 -15.79
N LYS A 56 -3.62 -8.27 -16.12
CA LYS A 56 -3.37 -8.69 -17.51
C LYS A 56 -4.62 -8.68 -18.40
N ASP A 57 -5.80 -8.69 -17.80
CA ASP A 57 -7.08 -8.70 -18.50
C ASP A 57 -7.62 -7.27 -18.72
N GLY A 58 -6.90 -6.26 -18.20
CA GLY A 58 -7.18 -4.84 -18.36
C GLY A 58 -8.17 -4.28 -17.34
N PHE A 59 -8.44 -4.99 -16.25
CA PHE A 59 -9.20 -4.46 -15.13
C PHE A 59 -8.29 -3.64 -14.21
N ALA A 60 -8.82 -2.55 -13.67
CA ALA A 60 -8.16 -1.77 -12.64
C ALA A 60 -8.63 -2.24 -11.25
N TRP A 61 -7.69 -2.66 -10.42
CA TRP A 61 -7.95 -3.04 -9.04
C TRP A 61 -7.46 -1.93 -8.12
N TYR A 62 -8.23 -1.61 -7.08
CA TYR A 62 -7.85 -0.60 -6.12
C TYR A 62 -8.00 -1.10 -4.68
N SER A 63 -7.09 -0.65 -3.81
CA SER A 63 -7.24 -0.76 -2.37
C SER A 63 -8.13 0.38 -1.88
N ASN A 64 -8.97 0.10 -0.89
CA ASN A 64 -9.82 1.10 -0.29
C ASN A 64 -9.30 1.44 1.12
N PHE A 65 -8.90 2.70 1.31
CA PHE A 65 -8.42 3.18 2.59
C PHE A 65 -9.57 3.51 3.55
N GLY A 66 -10.69 3.95 3.01
CA GLY A 66 -11.88 4.36 3.78
C GLY A 66 -12.74 3.19 4.26
N GLU A 67 -12.64 2.02 3.63
CA GLU A 67 -13.52 0.89 3.90
C GLU A 67 -12.82 -0.46 3.84
N GLN A 68 -13.45 -1.50 4.38
CA GLN A 68 -12.92 -2.87 4.47
C GLN A 68 -13.18 -3.69 3.19
N ASN A 69 -12.85 -3.14 2.02
CA ASN A 69 -13.01 -3.84 0.74
C ASN A 69 -11.88 -3.52 -0.25
N ILE A 70 -11.79 -4.31 -1.30
CA ILE A 70 -11.03 -4.00 -2.51
C ILE A 70 -12.01 -3.87 -3.67
N GLY A 71 -11.70 -3.01 -4.63
CA GLY A 71 -12.54 -2.80 -5.80
C GLY A 71 -11.88 -3.23 -7.09
N LYS A 72 -12.71 -3.68 -8.03
CA LYS A 72 -12.35 -4.02 -9.40
C LYS A 72 -13.19 -3.19 -10.35
N LEU A 73 -12.54 -2.32 -11.10
CA LEU A 73 -13.16 -1.50 -12.14
C LEU A 73 -12.92 -2.14 -13.53
N ASP A 74 -13.98 -2.30 -14.30
CA ASP A 74 -13.90 -2.56 -15.73
C ASP A 74 -13.82 -1.23 -16.49
N PRO A 75 -12.69 -0.85 -17.10
CA PRO A 75 -12.56 0.43 -17.80
C PRO A 75 -13.41 0.52 -19.08
N LYS A 76 -13.89 -0.60 -19.61
CA LYS A 76 -14.72 -0.62 -20.82
C LYS A 76 -16.17 -0.25 -20.52
N THR A 77 -16.65 -0.63 -19.35
CA THR A 77 -18.06 -0.47 -18.98
C THR A 77 -18.28 0.51 -17.84
N GLY A 78 -17.22 0.87 -17.11
CA GLY A 78 -17.29 1.67 -15.89
C GLY A 78 -17.84 0.88 -14.69
N LYS A 79 -18.10 -0.42 -14.84
CA LYS A 79 -18.66 -1.23 -13.76
C LYS A 79 -17.62 -1.49 -12.68
N VAL A 80 -17.99 -1.24 -11.44
CA VAL A 80 -17.21 -1.60 -10.25
C VAL A 80 -17.81 -2.85 -9.60
N THR A 81 -16.94 -3.78 -9.19
CA THR A 81 -17.27 -4.93 -8.35
C THR A 81 -16.41 -4.84 -7.10
N GLU A 82 -17.01 -5.02 -5.94
CA GLU A 82 -16.31 -4.93 -4.67
C GLU A 82 -16.26 -6.28 -3.96
N TYR A 83 -15.16 -6.54 -3.28
CA TYR A 83 -14.91 -7.75 -2.53
C TYR A 83 -14.63 -7.38 -1.08
N GLN A 84 -15.51 -7.80 -0.18
CA GLN A 84 -15.39 -7.53 1.24
C GLN A 84 -14.24 -8.32 1.84
N VAL A 85 -13.26 -7.65 2.42
CA VAL A 85 -12.15 -8.29 3.11
C VAL A 85 -12.60 -8.68 4.52
N PRO A 86 -12.28 -9.89 5.00
CA PRO A 86 -12.66 -10.32 6.35
C PRO A 86 -12.08 -9.42 7.44
N GLU A 87 -12.89 -9.10 8.43
CA GLU A 87 -12.48 -8.38 9.63
C GLU A 87 -11.97 -9.35 10.69
N HIS A 88 -10.82 -9.07 11.27
CA HIS A 88 -10.15 -9.92 12.25
C HIS A 88 -10.10 -9.34 13.67
N LYS A 89 -10.26 -8.03 13.79
CA LYS A 89 -10.31 -7.29 15.07
C LYS A 89 -11.54 -6.39 15.06
N PRO A 90 -12.71 -6.91 15.45
CA PRO A 90 -13.95 -6.13 15.48
C PRO A 90 -13.82 -4.85 16.30
N GLY A 91 -14.31 -3.75 15.74
CA GLY A 91 -14.24 -2.42 16.38
C GLY A 91 -12.91 -1.68 16.21
N PHE A 92 -11.93 -2.28 15.53
CA PHE A 92 -10.72 -1.57 15.11
C PHE A 92 -10.90 -0.95 13.73
N PRO A 93 -10.17 0.13 13.44
CA PRO A 93 -10.17 0.71 12.10
C PRO A 93 -9.82 -0.31 11.04
N THR A 94 -10.39 -0.10 9.87
CA THR A 94 -10.20 -0.93 8.68
C THR A 94 -9.57 -0.09 7.58
N GLY A 95 -9.29 -0.68 6.44
CA GLY A 95 -8.71 -0.01 5.30
C GLY A 95 -7.33 -0.51 4.92
N PHE A 96 -6.95 -0.22 3.68
CA PHE A 96 -5.74 -0.73 3.06
C PHE A 96 -5.01 0.39 2.33
N LEU A 97 -3.68 0.43 2.47
CA LEU A 97 -2.85 1.30 1.65
C LEU A 97 -2.38 0.56 0.40
N ALA A 98 -1.42 -0.34 0.56
CA ALA A 98 -0.82 -1.01 -0.57
C ALA A 98 -1.70 -2.11 -1.17
N LEU A 99 -1.63 -2.21 -2.48
CA LEU A 99 -2.14 -3.31 -3.26
C LEU A 99 -1.05 -3.80 -4.20
N ARG A 100 -0.64 -5.06 -4.08
CA ARG A 100 0.41 -5.66 -4.91
C ARG A 100 -0.10 -6.94 -5.55
N ALA A 101 0.38 -7.24 -6.76
CA ALA A 101 0.11 -8.51 -7.42
C ALA A 101 1.33 -9.42 -7.33
N ASP A 102 1.11 -10.71 -7.09
CA ASP A 102 2.14 -11.72 -7.25
C ASP A 102 2.28 -12.19 -8.70
N ARG A 103 3.21 -13.12 -8.95
CA ARG A 103 3.47 -13.62 -10.31
C ARG A 103 2.29 -14.36 -10.93
N ASP A 104 1.40 -14.90 -10.13
CA ASP A 104 0.18 -15.58 -10.57
C ASP A 104 -0.96 -14.58 -10.82
N GLY A 105 -0.74 -13.34 -10.39
CA GLY A 105 -1.64 -12.24 -10.49
C GLY A 105 -2.63 -12.15 -9.35
N ASP A 106 -2.45 -12.92 -8.27
CA ASP A 106 -3.25 -12.78 -7.06
C ASP A 106 -2.84 -11.51 -6.31
N LEU A 107 -3.77 -10.95 -5.55
CA LEU A 107 -3.59 -9.66 -4.92
C LEU A 107 -3.19 -9.82 -3.45
N TRP A 108 -2.30 -8.95 -3.00
CA TRP A 108 -1.80 -8.94 -1.63
C TRP A 108 -1.96 -7.57 -1.00
N LEU A 109 -2.35 -7.57 0.28
CA LEU A 109 -2.64 -6.37 1.08
C LEU A 109 -2.13 -6.53 2.51
N GLY A 110 -1.75 -5.41 3.10
CA GLY A 110 -1.64 -5.29 4.55
C GLY A 110 -2.99 -4.80 5.09
N ASN A 111 -3.64 -5.60 5.93
CA ASN A 111 -4.86 -5.19 6.61
C ASN A 111 -4.48 -4.43 7.87
N MET A 112 -4.36 -3.13 7.72
CA MET A 112 -3.63 -2.18 8.59
C MET A 112 -3.76 -2.49 10.09
N TYR A 113 -4.78 -1.97 10.72
CA TYR A 113 -5.00 -2.09 12.17
C TYR A 113 -5.52 -3.46 12.58
N GLN A 114 -5.89 -4.27 11.63
CA GLN A 114 -6.33 -5.65 11.82
C GLN A 114 -5.17 -6.63 12.01
N ALA A 115 -3.92 -6.15 11.87
CA ALA A 115 -2.67 -6.91 12.06
C ALA A 115 -2.62 -8.22 11.24
N THR A 116 -3.03 -8.15 9.98
CA THR A 116 -3.21 -9.34 9.13
C THR A 116 -2.61 -9.11 7.75
N ILE A 117 -1.85 -10.07 7.26
CA ILE A 117 -1.45 -10.15 5.84
C ILE A 117 -2.58 -10.87 5.10
N VAL A 118 -3.02 -10.30 3.99
CA VAL A 118 -4.16 -10.81 3.22
C VAL A 118 -3.74 -11.10 1.79
N LYS A 119 -4.19 -12.22 1.27
CA LYS A 119 -4.12 -12.60 -0.14
C LYS A 119 -5.53 -12.76 -0.70
N PHE A 120 -5.78 -12.24 -1.88
CA PHE A 120 -6.99 -12.47 -2.66
C PHE A 120 -6.66 -13.28 -3.91
N ASP A 121 -7.13 -14.51 -3.97
CA ASP A 121 -7.10 -15.34 -5.17
C ASP A 121 -8.14 -14.80 -6.15
N ARG A 122 -7.69 -14.14 -7.22
CA ARG A 122 -8.57 -13.51 -8.21
C ARG A 122 -9.40 -14.49 -9.01
N LYS A 123 -8.92 -15.72 -9.17
CA LYS A 123 -9.60 -16.74 -9.95
C LYS A 123 -10.70 -17.43 -9.14
N ALA A 124 -10.40 -17.74 -7.90
CA ALA A 124 -11.36 -18.35 -6.97
C ALA A 124 -12.26 -17.32 -6.27
N GLU A 125 -11.92 -16.03 -6.36
CA GLU A 125 -12.56 -14.92 -5.65
C GLU A 125 -12.60 -15.16 -4.13
N LYS A 126 -11.48 -15.63 -3.56
CA LYS A 126 -11.38 -16.00 -2.15
C LYS A 126 -10.20 -15.33 -1.47
N PHE A 127 -10.43 -14.98 -0.21
CA PHE A 127 -9.39 -14.47 0.68
C PHE A 127 -8.71 -15.58 1.47
N SER A 128 -7.40 -15.47 1.59
CA SER A 128 -6.57 -16.16 2.57
C SER A 128 -5.89 -15.10 3.43
N TYR A 129 -5.61 -15.42 4.71
CA TYR A 129 -5.06 -14.45 5.63
C TYR A 129 -4.17 -15.11 6.69
N TRP A 130 -3.20 -14.34 7.17
CA TRP A 130 -2.26 -14.72 8.21
C TRP A 130 -2.18 -13.58 9.22
N GLN A 131 -2.66 -13.85 10.44
CA GLN A 131 -2.54 -12.88 11.53
C GLN A 131 -1.09 -12.83 12.03
N LEU A 132 -0.65 -11.66 12.45
CA LEU A 132 0.62 -11.53 13.14
C LEU A 132 0.62 -12.34 14.42
N PRO A 133 1.80 -12.82 14.86
CA PRO A 133 1.96 -13.44 16.17
C PRO A 133 1.44 -12.53 17.29
N LYS A 134 0.99 -13.13 18.38
CA LYS A 134 0.31 -12.42 19.48
C LYS A 134 1.10 -11.20 20.00
N GLU A 135 2.40 -11.34 20.06
CA GLU A 135 3.31 -10.30 20.58
C GLU A 135 3.36 -9.07 19.65
N GLN A 136 3.06 -9.22 18.36
CA GLN A 136 3.04 -8.16 17.36
C GLN A 136 1.62 -7.78 16.93
N ASN A 137 0.61 -8.55 17.34
CA ASN A 137 -0.81 -8.22 17.12
C ASN A 137 -1.34 -7.25 18.17
N ILE A 138 -0.62 -6.14 18.33
CA ILE A 138 -0.95 -5.07 19.27
C ILE A 138 -1.93 -4.08 18.63
N ASP A 139 -2.54 -3.23 19.43
CA ASP A 139 -3.52 -2.25 18.96
C ASP A 139 -2.91 -1.19 18.04
N ALA A 140 -1.62 -0.91 18.24
CA ALA A 140 -0.85 -0.01 17.39
C ALA A 140 -0.31 -0.66 16.10
N ALA A 141 -0.53 -1.95 15.87
CA ALA A 141 -0.07 -2.61 14.64
C ALA A 141 -0.64 -1.91 13.41
N GLN A 142 0.22 -1.67 12.41
CA GLN A 142 -0.14 -0.94 11.20
C GLN A 142 0.60 -1.52 9.99
N LEU A 143 0.03 -2.58 9.43
CA LEU A 143 0.56 -3.23 8.22
C LEU A 143 0.11 -2.43 6.99
N ASN A 144 1.01 -1.67 6.40
CA ASN A 144 0.68 -0.83 5.26
C ASN A 144 1.14 -1.44 3.94
N MET A 145 2.36 -1.93 3.88
CA MET A 145 2.96 -2.46 2.66
C MET A 145 3.18 -3.96 2.78
N VAL A 146 2.88 -4.69 1.71
CA VAL A 146 3.14 -6.12 1.59
C VAL A 146 3.84 -6.39 0.28
N SER A 147 5.01 -7.02 0.34
CA SER A 147 5.78 -7.45 -0.83
C SER A 147 5.59 -8.94 -1.05
N PRO A 148 4.82 -9.35 -2.06
CA PRO A 148 4.61 -10.74 -2.37
C PRO A 148 5.84 -11.36 -3.04
N GLN A 149 5.86 -12.67 -3.11
CA GLN A 149 6.98 -13.41 -3.69
C GLN A 149 7.25 -13.13 -5.18
N SER A 150 6.44 -12.31 -5.85
CA SER A 150 6.73 -11.89 -7.23
C SER A 150 8.08 -11.17 -7.36
N SER A 151 8.52 -10.53 -6.30
CA SER A 151 9.85 -9.91 -6.18
C SER A 151 10.92 -10.83 -5.61
N HIS A 152 10.55 -12.05 -5.19
CA HIS A 152 11.43 -13.02 -4.53
C HIS A 152 11.26 -14.42 -5.14
N VAL A 153 12.24 -15.28 -4.92
CA VAL A 153 12.26 -16.66 -5.47
C VAL A 153 12.12 -17.73 -4.39
N ASP A 154 11.98 -17.33 -3.13
CA ASP A 154 12.11 -18.23 -1.98
C ASP A 154 10.77 -18.60 -1.30
N GLY A 155 9.63 -18.21 -1.89
CA GLY A 155 8.30 -18.50 -1.33
C GLY A 155 7.98 -17.71 -0.06
N LYS A 156 8.57 -16.53 0.10
CA LYS A 156 8.35 -15.63 1.24
C LYS A 156 7.59 -14.39 0.81
N VAL A 157 6.80 -13.88 1.72
CA VAL A 157 6.11 -12.58 1.58
C VAL A 157 6.54 -11.68 2.72
N TRP A 158 6.97 -10.49 2.38
CA TRP A 158 7.40 -9.50 3.34
C TRP A 158 6.33 -8.46 3.59
N ALA A 159 6.21 -7.99 4.81
CA ALA A 159 5.29 -6.94 5.20
C ALA A 159 5.96 -5.99 6.20
N GLN A 160 5.73 -4.70 6.00
CA GLN A 160 6.21 -3.69 6.95
C GLN A 160 5.10 -3.37 7.97
N ASN A 161 5.51 -2.94 9.17
CA ASN A 161 4.61 -2.55 10.23
C ASN A 161 5.07 -1.23 10.86
N ASN A 162 4.30 -0.17 10.65
CA ASN A 162 4.59 1.14 11.20
C ASN A 162 4.34 1.24 12.71
N GLY A 163 3.48 0.40 13.26
CA GLY A 163 3.08 0.48 14.67
C GLY A 163 4.23 0.28 15.66
N PHE A 164 5.33 -0.36 15.23
CA PHE A 164 6.55 -0.52 16.03
C PHE A 164 7.84 -0.57 15.17
N ALA A 165 7.81 -0.03 13.97
CA ALA A 165 8.93 -0.04 13.02
C ALA A 165 9.51 -1.45 12.77
N GLY A 166 8.62 -2.42 12.55
CA GLY A 166 8.93 -3.82 12.35
C GLY A 166 8.78 -4.30 10.91
N VAL A 167 9.45 -5.39 10.61
CA VAL A 167 9.34 -6.13 9.35
C VAL A 167 8.93 -7.56 9.65
N HIS A 168 7.96 -8.06 8.92
CA HIS A 168 7.46 -9.43 9.01
C HIS A 168 7.78 -10.20 7.74
N ARG A 169 8.11 -11.48 7.88
CA ARG A 169 8.30 -12.41 6.77
C ARG A 169 7.39 -13.60 6.94
N LEU A 170 6.42 -13.74 6.06
CA LEU A 170 5.54 -14.90 5.98
C LEU A 170 6.18 -15.98 5.10
N ASP A 171 6.34 -17.17 5.63
CA ASP A 171 6.67 -18.37 4.87
C ASP A 171 5.39 -19.01 4.34
N LEU A 172 5.23 -19.05 3.02
CA LEU A 172 3.98 -19.54 2.41
C LEU A 172 3.76 -21.04 2.59
N ALA A 173 4.83 -21.83 2.72
CA ALA A 173 4.72 -23.27 2.86
C ALA A 173 4.26 -23.68 4.26
N SER A 174 4.75 -22.99 5.29
CA SER A 174 4.43 -23.30 6.69
C SER A 174 3.36 -22.38 7.30
N GLY A 175 3.09 -21.23 6.69
CA GLY A 175 2.26 -20.18 7.27
C GLY A 175 2.91 -19.43 8.45
N LYS A 176 4.19 -19.71 8.74
CA LYS A 176 4.90 -19.10 9.86
C LYS A 176 5.29 -17.67 9.53
N ILE A 177 5.08 -16.76 10.47
CA ILE A 177 5.55 -15.38 10.41
C ILE A 177 6.73 -15.20 11.35
N GLU A 178 7.81 -14.64 10.84
CA GLU A 178 8.96 -14.17 11.61
C GLU A 178 8.99 -12.65 11.61
N THR A 179 9.46 -12.06 12.71
CA THR A 179 9.45 -10.61 12.90
C THR A 179 10.84 -10.11 13.27
N TRP A 180 11.22 -8.99 12.66
CA TRP A 180 12.42 -8.21 13.01
C TRP A 180 12.02 -6.80 13.40
N GLU A 181 12.62 -6.32 14.48
CA GLU A 181 12.46 -4.97 15.00
C GLU A 181 13.83 -4.27 14.96
N PRO A 182 14.30 -3.84 13.76
CA PRO A 182 15.68 -3.37 13.59
C PRO A 182 16.01 -2.12 14.39
N PHE A 183 14.99 -1.36 14.78
CA PHE A 183 15.14 -0.10 15.52
C PHE A 183 14.69 -0.18 16.98
N LYS A 184 14.48 -1.37 17.53
CA LYS A 184 13.96 -1.56 18.91
C LYS A 184 14.75 -0.84 19.98
N THR A 185 16.06 -0.67 19.78
CA THR A 185 16.97 0.00 20.73
C THR A 185 17.37 1.41 20.30
N ALA A 186 16.83 1.90 19.21
CA ALA A 186 17.13 3.23 18.73
C ALA A 186 16.56 4.30 19.67
N LYS A 187 17.31 5.40 19.87
CA LYS A 187 16.89 6.50 20.75
C LYS A 187 15.84 7.40 20.11
N GLU A 188 15.89 7.53 18.80
CA GLU A 188 14.97 8.37 18.04
C GLU A 188 13.85 7.51 17.41
N PRO A 189 12.66 8.07 17.21
CA PRO A 189 11.60 7.39 16.49
C PRO A 189 12.03 7.01 15.08
N HIS A 190 11.78 5.78 14.70
CA HIS A 190 12.05 5.29 13.34
C HIS A 190 10.78 4.70 12.75
N ASN A 191 10.70 4.76 11.42
CA ASN A 191 9.62 4.19 10.65
C ASN A 191 10.20 3.36 9.51
N ILE A 192 9.50 2.29 9.14
CA ILE A 192 9.78 1.49 7.95
C ILE A 192 8.63 1.74 6.99
N TYR A 193 8.92 2.39 5.87
CA TYR A 193 7.87 2.79 4.93
C TYR A 193 7.52 1.68 3.94
N ASP A 194 8.52 0.95 3.45
CA ASP A 194 8.31 -0.11 2.46
C ASP A 194 9.29 -1.28 2.67
N VAL A 195 9.02 -2.41 2.01
CA VAL A 195 9.81 -3.65 2.06
C VAL A 195 9.91 -4.31 0.69
#